data_8650c31ce979ccd7f7e0a6602ced39f3
#
_entry.id   8650c31ce979ccd7f7e0a6602ced39f3
#
_cell.length_a   1.000
_cell.length_b   1.000
_cell.length_c   1.000
_cell.angle_alpha   90.00
_cell.angle_beta   90.00
_cell.angle_gamma   90.00
#
_symmetry.space_group_name_H-M   'P 1'
#
loop_
_entity.id
_entity.type
_entity.pdbx_description
1 polymer ?
#
loop_
_entity_poly.entity_id
_entity_poly.type
_entity_poly.pdbx_seq_one_letter_code
_entity_poly.pdbx_strand_id
1 'polypeptide(L)'
;MLIEMNEHQSVQDRCQNRFYEEMCKVRQFRKNMENESKKYAMLRDCMVDNITFDKETERILKPYVEQLDFFLDQKGVRILKANEGDDFDPKLHKPVARVEVNKEELHGKIASVYQEGYWMEGEPAPFQKVMVDVYVYVNPLSSQEE
;
A
#
# COMPACT_ATOMS: atom_id res chain seq x y z
N MET A 1 38.08 -17.68 -40.08
CA MET A 1 37.95 -18.01 -38.64
C MET A 1 37.73 -16.79 -37.77
N LEU A 2 38.62 -15.81 -37.77
CA LEU A 2 38.48 -14.60 -36.92
C LEU A 2 37.25 -13.75 -37.29
N ILE A 3 36.88 -13.68 -38.57
CA ILE A 3 35.73 -12.92 -39.05
C ILE A 3 34.43 -13.57 -38.61
N GLU A 4 34.32 -14.89 -38.65
CA GLU A 4 33.12 -15.64 -38.20
C GLU A 4 32.91 -15.49 -36.71
N MET A 5 33.97 -15.53 -35.89
CA MET A 5 33.88 -15.32 -34.44
C MET A 5 33.41 -13.90 -34.09
N ASN A 6 33.88 -12.88 -34.84
CA ASN A 6 33.47 -11.49 -34.61
C ASN A 6 32.00 -11.28 -34.98
N GLU A 7 31.51 -11.90 -36.08
CA GLU A 7 30.11 -11.82 -36.49
C GLU A 7 29.20 -12.49 -35.46
N HIS A 8 29.59 -13.64 -34.94
CA HIS A 8 28.83 -14.36 -33.92
C HIS A 8 28.76 -13.58 -32.62
N GLN A 9 29.84 -12.98 -32.17
CA GLN A 9 29.90 -12.17 -30.97
C GLN A 9 29.07 -10.87 -31.14
N SER A 10 29.07 -10.26 -32.31
CA SER A 10 28.26 -9.07 -32.63
C SER A 10 26.78 -9.41 -32.57
N VAL A 11 26.33 -10.60 -33.00
CA VAL A 11 24.96 -11.05 -32.90
C VAL A 11 24.56 -11.27 -31.45
N GLN A 12 25.42 -11.89 -30.62
CA GLN A 12 25.18 -12.06 -29.20
C GLN A 12 25.05 -10.73 -28.49
N ASP A 13 25.91 -9.76 -28.78
CA ASP A 13 25.88 -8.43 -28.18
C ASP A 13 24.58 -7.69 -28.54
N ARG A 14 24.10 -7.81 -29.78
CA ARG A 14 22.81 -7.25 -30.19
C ARG A 14 21.64 -7.90 -29.47
N CYS A 15 21.67 -9.22 -29.27
CA CYS A 15 20.64 -9.95 -28.52
C CYS A 15 20.61 -9.52 -27.06
N GLN A 16 21.78 -9.38 -26.43
CA GLN A 16 21.88 -8.90 -25.04
C GLN A 16 21.36 -7.47 -24.91
N ASN A 17 21.75 -6.57 -25.82
CA ASN A 17 21.30 -5.19 -25.80
C ASN A 17 19.78 -5.10 -25.97
N ARG A 18 19.21 -5.91 -26.87
CA ARG A 18 17.76 -5.98 -27.09
C ARG A 18 17.05 -6.47 -25.84
N PHE A 19 17.61 -7.47 -25.16
CA PHE A 19 17.08 -7.99 -23.90
C PHE A 19 17.08 -6.90 -22.83
N TYR A 20 18.18 -6.15 -22.66
CA TYR A 20 18.25 -5.05 -21.71
C TYR A 20 17.24 -3.94 -22.03
N GLU A 21 17.08 -3.58 -23.29
CA GLU A 21 16.10 -2.58 -23.73
C GLU A 21 14.67 -3.02 -23.38
N GLU A 22 14.32 -4.28 -23.65
CA GLU A 22 13.00 -4.82 -23.31
C GLU A 22 12.79 -4.85 -21.79
N MET A 23 13.79 -5.24 -21.02
CA MET A 23 13.73 -5.22 -19.56
C MET A 23 13.54 -3.81 -19.02
N CYS A 24 14.22 -2.82 -19.59
CA CYS A 24 14.04 -1.41 -19.20
C CYS A 24 12.63 -0.91 -19.50
N LYS A 25 12.06 -1.29 -20.64
CA LYS A 25 10.67 -0.95 -21.00
C LYS A 25 9.67 -1.57 -20.03
N VAL A 26 9.86 -2.83 -19.67
CA VAL A 26 9.00 -3.53 -18.71
C VAL A 26 9.07 -2.85 -17.34
N ARG A 27 10.26 -2.52 -16.86
CA ARG A 27 10.44 -1.80 -15.60
C ARG A 27 9.78 -0.42 -15.62
N GLN A 28 9.94 0.31 -16.72
CA GLN A 28 9.35 1.64 -16.86
C GLN A 28 7.82 1.56 -16.90
N PHE A 29 7.28 0.60 -17.63
CA PHE A 29 5.84 0.35 -17.69
C PHE A 29 5.28 0.03 -16.31
N ARG A 30 5.95 -0.86 -15.56
CA ARG A 30 5.54 -1.24 -14.19
C ARG A 30 5.56 -0.05 -13.25
N LYS A 31 6.60 0.77 -13.34
CA LYS A 31 6.73 1.99 -12.53
C LYS A 31 5.64 3.01 -12.87
N ASN A 32 5.31 3.15 -14.15
CA ASN A 32 4.24 4.03 -14.60
C ASN A 32 2.88 3.55 -14.09
N MET A 33 2.62 2.23 -14.11
CA MET A 33 1.40 1.65 -13.57
C MET A 33 1.29 1.87 -12.06
N GLU A 34 2.39 1.72 -11.34
CA GLU A 34 2.43 1.98 -9.90
C GLU A 34 2.12 3.46 -9.61
N ASN A 35 2.73 4.38 -10.36
CA ASN A 35 2.49 5.82 -10.20
C ASN A 35 1.03 6.20 -10.50
N GLU A 36 0.43 5.64 -11.54
CA GLU A 36 -0.99 5.82 -11.84
C GLU A 36 -1.87 5.28 -10.71
N SER A 37 -1.57 4.09 -10.23
CA SER A 37 -2.32 3.46 -9.14
C SER A 37 -2.28 4.31 -7.87
N LYS A 38 -1.14 4.92 -7.57
CA LYS A 38 -1.00 5.87 -6.44
C LYS A 38 -1.92 7.08 -6.59
N LYS A 39 -2.07 7.61 -7.80
CA LYS A 39 -2.97 8.74 -8.08
C LYS A 39 -4.43 8.36 -7.85
N TYR A 40 -4.85 7.20 -8.32
CA TYR A 40 -6.21 6.70 -8.10
C TYR A 40 -6.48 6.39 -6.63
N ALA A 41 -5.49 5.83 -5.95
CA ALA A 41 -5.58 5.56 -4.50
C ALA A 41 -5.74 6.86 -3.72
N MET A 42 -4.98 7.90 -4.06
CA MET A 42 -5.06 9.21 -3.44
C MET A 42 -6.45 9.85 -3.65
N LEU A 43 -6.98 9.76 -4.87
CA LEU A 43 -8.32 10.24 -5.18
C LEU A 43 -9.39 9.48 -4.38
N ARG A 44 -9.26 8.16 -4.30
CA ARG A 44 -10.16 7.32 -3.50
C ARG A 44 -10.12 7.71 -2.03
N ASP A 45 -8.94 7.92 -1.45
CA ASP A 45 -8.78 8.34 -0.06
C ASP A 45 -9.48 9.67 0.20
N CYS A 46 -9.35 10.63 -0.70
CA CYS A 46 -10.04 11.91 -0.60
C CYS A 46 -11.56 11.75 -0.61
N MET A 47 -12.08 10.86 -1.45
CA MET A 47 -13.52 10.58 -1.51
C MET A 47 -14.02 9.88 -0.25
N VAL A 48 -13.28 8.89 0.24
CA VAL A 48 -13.62 8.16 1.47
C VAL A 48 -13.63 9.09 2.67
N ASP A 49 -12.64 9.97 2.78
CA ASP A 49 -12.59 10.96 3.86
C ASP A 49 -13.81 11.90 3.85
N ASN A 50 -14.26 12.29 2.67
CA ASN A 50 -15.44 13.16 2.52
C ASN A 50 -16.75 12.43 2.82
N ILE A 51 -16.84 11.14 2.59
CA ILE A 51 -18.03 10.32 2.90
C ILE A 51 -18.36 10.33 4.40
N THR A 52 -17.36 10.43 5.26
CA THR A 52 -17.55 10.39 6.71
C THR A 52 -18.27 11.64 7.28
N PHE A 53 -18.39 12.71 6.50
CA PHE A 53 -18.97 13.97 6.98
C PHE A 53 -20.49 14.05 6.89
N ASP A 54 -21.09 13.42 5.87
CA ASP A 54 -22.49 13.64 5.54
C ASP A 54 -23.07 12.46 4.76
N LYS A 55 -24.30 12.07 5.10
CA LYS A 55 -25.01 10.97 4.42
C LYS A 55 -25.32 11.29 2.96
N GLU A 56 -25.59 12.53 2.64
CA GLU A 56 -25.86 12.94 1.27
C GLU A 56 -24.60 12.87 0.41
N THR A 57 -23.47 13.30 0.97
CA THR A 57 -22.16 13.18 0.34
C THR A 57 -21.79 11.70 0.14
N GLU A 58 -22.07 10.85 1.12
CA GLU A 58 -21.88 9.40 1.02
C GLU A 58 -22.67 8.83 -0.16
N ARG A 59 -23.95 9.20 -0.28
CA ARG A 59 -24.81 8.71 -1.36
C ARG A 59 -24.30 9.12 -2.75
N ILE A 60 -23.74 10.32 -2.87
CA ILE A 60 -23.22 10.84 -4.14
C ILE A 60 -21.87 10.19 -4.47
N LEU A 61 -20.97 10.07 -3.51
CA LEU A 61 -19.60 9.61 -3.73
C LEU A 61 -19.43 8.10 -3.73
N LYS A 62 -20.31 7.37 -3.06
CA LYS A 62 -20.21 5.90 -2.95
C LYS A 62 -20.09 5.17 -4.29
N PRO A 63 -20.91 5.49 -5.31
CA PRO A 63 -20.74 4.85 -6.63
C PRO A 63 -19.39 5.13 -7.27
N TYR A 64 -18.83 6.32 -7.08
CA TYR A 64 -17.50 6.66 -7.60
C TYR A 64 -16.39 5.90 -6.89
N VAL A 65 -16.50 5.75 -5.56
CA VAL A 65 -15.55 4.93 -4.78
C VAL A 65 -15.59 3.47 -5.26
N GLU A 66 -16.78 2.93 -5.48
CA GLU A 66 -16.93 1.56 -6.00
C GLU A 66 -16.29 1.39 -7.38
N GLN A 67 -16.43 2.40 -8.25
CA GLN A 67 -15.76 2.40 -9.56
C GLN A 67 -14.25 2.45 -9.42
N LEU A 68 -13.72 3.26 -8.50
CA LEU A 68 -12.29 3.33 -8.23
C LEU A 68 -11.78 2.01 -7.65
N ASP A 69 -12.53 1.38 -6.76
CA ASP A 69 -12.21 0.07 -6.21
C ASP A 69 -12.07 -0.98 -7.31
N PHE A 70 -13.05 -1.02 -8.22
CA PHE A 70 -13.02 -1.90 -9.37
C PHE A 70 -11.81 -1.62 -10.27
N PHE A 71 -11.54 -0.35 -10.53
CA PHE A 71 -10.42 0.08 -11.38
C PHE A 71 -9.07 -0.34 -10.79
N LEU A 72 -8.90 -0.15 -9.49
CA LEU A 72 -7.69 -0.56 -8.78
C LEU A 72 -7.53 -2.08 -8.79
N ASP A 73 -8.60 -2.81 -8.59
CA ASP A 73 -8.60 -4.28 -8.67
C ASP A 73 -8.16 -4.76 -10.05
N GLN A 74 -8.66 -4.13 -11.11
CA GLN A 74 -8.27 -4.42 -12.49
C GLN A 74 -6.78 -4.19 -12.74
N LYS A 75 -6.18 -3.23 -12.04
CA LYS A 75 -4.74 -2.94 -12.12
C LYS A 75 -3.88 -3.80 -11.20
N GLY A 76 -4.49 -4.73 -10.48
CA GLY A 76 -3.79 -5.61 -9.55
C GLY A 76 -3.46 -4.96 -8.22
N VAL A 77 -4.20 -3.92 -7.84
CA VAL A 77 -4.02 -3.25 -6.55
C VAL A 77 -5.04 -3.79 -5.56
N ARG A 78 -4.55 -4.32 -4.43
CA ARG A 78 -5.38 -4.77 -3.32
C ARG A 78 -5.53 -3.63 -2.32
N ILE A 79 -6.75 -3.38 -1.89
CA ILE A 79 -7.05 -2.41 -0.83
C ILE A 79 -6.89 -3.11 0.50
N LEU A 80 -6.05 -2.55 1.37
CA LEU A 80 -5.79 -3.08 2.71
C LEU A 80 -6.70 -2.36 3.69
N LYS A 81 -7.48 -3.15 4.43
CA LYS A 81 -8.40 -2.64 5.45
C LYS A 81 -8.01 -3.21 6.80
N ALA A 82 -8.27 -2.44 7.84
CA ALA A 82 -8.08 -2.88 9.21
C ALA A 82 -9.27 -2.42 10.06
N ASN A 83 -9.53 -3.14 11.13
CA ASN A 83 -10.60 -2.82 12.06
C ASN A 83 -10.03 -2.63 13.46
N GLU A 84 -10.76 -1.90 14.30
CA GLU A 84 -10.43 -1.80 15.71
C GLU A 84 -10.42 -3.18 16.35
N GLY A 85 -9.41 -3.44 17.17
CA GLY A 85 -9.23 -4.72 17.83
C GLY A 85 -8.41 -5.74 17.05
N ASP A 86 -8.09 -5.48 15.78
CA ASP A 86 -7.19 -6.34 15.01
C ASP A 86 -5.77 -6.23 15.56
N ASP A 87 -4.97 -7.27 15.36
CA ASP A 87 -3.56 -7.25 15.72
C ASP A 87 -2.78 -6.30 14.82
N PHE A 88 -1.89 -5.52 15.42
CA PHE A 88 -0.99 -4.66 14.66
C PHE A 88 0.06 -5.50 13.94
N ASP A 89 0.18 -5.30 12.63
CA ASP A 89 1.17 -5.93 11.78
C ASP A 89 2.03 -4.83 11.14
N PRO A 90 3.33 -4.73 11.46
CA PRO A 90 4.18 -3.66 10.92
C PRO A 90 4.38 -3.73 9.41
N LYS A 91 4.09 -4.87 8.77
CA LYS A 91 4.16 -5.02 7.32
C LYS A 91 2.99 -4.33 6.62
N LEU A 92 1.82 -4.30 7.24
CA LEU A 92 0.58 -3.79 6.67
C LEU A 92 0.16 -2.46 7.25
N HIS A 93 0.56 -2.16 8.48
CA HIS A 93 0.08 -1.03 9.26
C HIS A 93 1.21 -0.07 9.60
N LYS A 94 0.89 1.22 9.56
CA LYS A 94 1.79 2.29 10.00
C LYS A 94 1.21 2.93 11.26
N PRO A 95 1.93 2.90 12.40
CA PRO A 95 1.43 3.52 13.62
C PRO A 95 1.53 5.04 13.51
N VAL A 96 0.43 5.73 13.84
CA VAL A 96 0.37 7.19 13.90
C VAL A 96 0.57 7.65 15.34
N ALA A 97 -0.17 7.05 16.27
CA ALA A 97 -0.11 7.40 17.68
C ALA A 97 -0.27 6.15 18.54
N ARG A 98 0.15 6.29 19.79
CA ARG A 98 -0.02 5.27 20.82
C ARG A 98 -1.16 5.67 21.75
N VAL A 99 -2.05 4.74 22.03
CA VAL A 99 -3.15 4.94 22.97
C VAL A 99 -2.85 4.12 24.22
N GLU A 100 -2.58 4.78 25.32
CA GLU A 100 -2.28 4.12 26.58
C GLU A 100 -3.56 3.50 27.17
N VAL A 101 -3.47 2.24 27.56
CA VAL A 101 -4.58 1.51 28.19
C VAL A 101 -4.06 0.74 29.40
N ASN A 102 -4.97 0.49 30.33
CA ASN A 102 -4.67 -0.30 31.55
C ASN A 102 -5.08 -1.77 31.43
N LYS A 103 -5.45 -2.21 30.24
CA LYS A 103 -5.80 -3.61 29.94
C LYS A 103 -4.70 -4.24 29.11
N GLU A 104 -4.06 -5.27 29.64
CA GLU A 104 -2.98 -6.00 28.98
C GLU A 104 -3.47 -6.70 27.70
N GLU A 105 -4.73 -7.11 27.68
CA GLU A 105 -5.37 -7.81 26.55
C GLU A 105 -5.39 -6.97 25.28
N LEU A 106 -5.43 -5.64 25.41
CA LEU A 106 -5.47 -4.72 24.29
C LEU A 106 -4.10 -4.35 23.74
N HIS A 107 -3.04 -4.70 24.45
CA HIS A 107 -1.66 -4.35 24.01
C HIS A 107 -1.37 -4.90 22.62
N GLY A 108 -0.89 -4.03 21.73
CA GLY A 108 -0.57 -4.40 20.36
C GLY A 108 -1.79 -4.50 19.43
N LYS A 109 -2.97 -4.14 19.91
CA LYS A 109 -4.19 -4.10 19.11
C LYS A 109 -4.39 -2.73 18.48
N ILE A 110 -5.13 -2.68 17.38
CA ILE A 110 -5.47 -1.43 16.70
C ILE A 110 -6.56 -0.70 17.48
N ALA A 111 -6.29 0.56 17.82
CA ALA A 111 -7.23 1.42 18.53
C ALA A 111 -8.16 2.16 17.56
N SER A 112 -7.63 2.68 16.47
CA SER A 112 -8.41 3.37 15.45
C SER A 112 -7.70 3.29 14.10
N VAL A 113 -8.47 3.49 13.03
CA VAL A 113 -7.97 3.45 11.65
C VAL A 113 -8.26 4.80 11.02
N TYR A 114 -7.21 5.44 10.49
CA TYR A 114 -7.31 6.74 9.83
C TYR A 114 -7.44 6.64 8.33
N GLN A 115 -6.71 5.69 7.73
CA GLN A 115 -6.59 5.61 6.28
C GLN A 115 -6.30 4.17 5.87
N GLU A 116 -6.95 3.73 4.80
CA GLU A 116 -6.73 2.41 4.23
C GLU A 116 -5.40 2.35 3.49
N GLY A 117 -4.89 1.16 3.27
CA GLY A 117 -3.64 0.95 2.55
C GLY A 117 -3.86 0.32 1.18
N TYR A 118 -2.78 0.22 0.41
CA TYR A 118 -2.80 -0.33 -0.95
C TYR A 118 -1.54 -1.15 -1.22
N TRP A 119 -1.74 -2.31 -1.80
CA TRP A 119 -0.66 -3.22 -2.17
C TRP A 119 -0.81 -3.61 -3.64
N MET A 120 0.20 -3.30 -4.45
CA MET A 120 0.23 -3.71 -5.84
C MET A 120 0.75 -5.15 -5.95
N GLU A 121 0.05 -5.98 -6.73
CA GLU A 121 0.41 -7.37 -6.94
C GLU A 121 1.84 -7.50 -7.48
N GLY A 122 2.61 -8.42 -6.93
CA GLY A 122 4.00 -8.66 -7.29
C GLY A 122 5.02 -7.75 -6.63
N GLU A 123 4.59 -6.76 -5.85
CA GLU A 123 5.51 -5.93 -5.07
C GLU A 123 5.79 -6.57 -3.71
N PRO A 124 7.01 -6.39 -3.15
CA PRO A 124 7.39 -6.98 -1.87
C PRO A 124 6.74 -6.33 -0.65
N ALA A 125 6.21 -5.12 -0.82
CA ALA A 125 5.59 -4.36 0.25
C ALA A 125 4.47 -3.48 -0.29
N PRO A 126 3.49 -3.09 0.54
CA PRO A 126 2.46 -2.14 0.12
C PRO A 126 3.07 -0.76 -0.18
N PHE A 127 2.58 -0.08 -1.20
CA PHE A 127 3.01 1.29 -1.45
C PHE A 127 2.37 2.30 -0.49
N GLN A 128 1.30 1.91 0.19
CA GLN A 128 0.68 2.68 1.26
C GLN A 128 0.20 1.70 2.33
N LYS A 129 0.69 1.87 3.56
CA LYS A 129 0.24 1.08 4.69
C LYS A 129 -1.02 1.69 5.29
N VAL A 130 -1.82 0.86 5.97
CA VAL A 130 -2.98 1.33 6.73
C VAL A 130 -2.48 2.18 7.91
N MET A 131 -2.97 3.40 8.04
CA MET A 131 -2.59 4.30 9.13
C MET A 131 -3.50 4.05 10.33
N VAL A 132 -2.89 3.69 11.45
CA VAL A 132 -3.63 3.25 12.65
C VAL A 132 -3.04 3.84 13.92
N ASP A 133 -3.87 3.92 14.96
CA ASP A 133 -3.41 4.07 16.34
C ASP A 133 -3.33 2.68 16.97
N VAL A 134 -2.36 2.49 17.87
CA VAL A 134 -2.10 1.20 18.51
C VAL A 134 -2.22 1.35 20.03
N TYR A 135 -2.91 0.41 20.67
CA TYR A 135 -2.99 0.35 22.12
C TYR A 135 -1.66 -0.11 22.71
N VAL A 136 -1.23 0.60 23.73
CA VAL A 136 -0.04 0.26 24.52
C VAL A 136 -0.46 0.08 25.98
N TYR A 137 -0.21 -1.10 26.50
CA TYR A 137 -0.48 -1.39 27.91
C TYR A 137 0.49 -0.63 28.81
N VAL A 138 -0.04 0.13 29.73
CA VAL A 138 0.72 0.82 30.75
C VAL A 138 0.27 0.31 32.12
N ASN A 139 1.19 -0.25 32.87
CA ASN A 139 0.88 -0.74 34.23
C ASN A 139 0.61 0.47 35.12
N PRO A 140 -0.59 0.62 35.68
CA PRO A 140 -0.91 1.77 36.54
C PRO A 140 -0.07 1.82 37.82
N LEU A 141 0.49 0.68 38.24
CA LEU A 141 1.38 0.63 39.41
C LEU A 141 2.77 1.21 39.12
N SER A 142 3.26 1.12 37.87
CA SER A 142 4.57 1.67 37.50
C SER A 142 4.54 3.20 37.37
N SER A 143 3.39 3.80 37.10
CA SER A 143 3.23 5.26 37.02
C SER A 143 3.09 5.93 38.39
N GLN A 144 2.87 5.15 39.46
CA GLN A 144 2.77 5.65 40.84
C GLN A 144 4.11 5.65 41.60
N GLU A 145 5.13 4.98 41.07
CA GLU A 145 6.48 4.92 41.67
C GLU A 145 7.36 6.10 41.26
N GLU A 146 6.94 6.93 40.36
CA GLU A 146 7.56 8.18 40.00
C GLU A 146 6.96 9.35 40.81
#